data_8cc9f8cf2afc593158e18646e3d1a808
#
_entry.id   8cc9f8cf2afc593158e18646e3d1a808
#
_cell.length_a   1.000
_cell.length_b   1.000
_cell.length_c   1.000
_cell.angle_alpha   90.00
_cell.angle_beta   90.00
_cell.angle_gamma   90.00
#
_symmetry.space_group_name_H-M   'P 1'
#
loop_
_entity.id
_entity.type
_entity.pdbx_description
1 polymer ?
#
loop_
_entity_poly.entity_id
_entity_poly.type
_entity_poly.pdbx_seq_one_letter_code
_entity_poly.pdbx_strand_id
1 'polypeptide(L)'
;SSAASDVYKRQVIGTSVFTNPKRRADALLAVNSRGIVLSGPYSLFQGGLGLVARNPIFLTEADGQEKFWGFAVLILDLPEALKPVFLNALRQEGYAYRLHCRGEHGDDLTIAQGGVMPPGRPVDYGIQVPNHAWTLSLAPEGGWIGTKELPLHLGLGFVISGLCAVVAHQRRG
;
A
#
# COMPACT_ATOMS: atom_id res chain seq x y z
N SER A 1 26.11 2.92 2.11
CA SER A 1 24.80 3.55 2.41
C SER A 1 24.91 5.05 2.72
N SER A 2 25.98 5.51 3.37
CA SER A 2 26.20 6.95 3.69
C SER A 2 26.44 7.83 2.45
N ALA A 3 27.23 7.37 1.48
CA ALA A 3 27.64 8.18 0.32
C ALA A 3 26.46 8.55 -0.60
N ALA A 4 25.49 7.65 -0.81
CA ALA A 4 24.30 7.92 -1.64
C ALA A 4 23.39 8.97 -0.97
N SER A 5 23.26 8.93 0.36
CA SER A 5 22.55 9.91 1.16
C SER A 5 23.19 11.31 1.05
N ASP A 6 24.53 11.38 1.03
CA ASP A 6 25.26 12.65 0.96
C ASP A 6 25.20 13.26 -0.44
N VAL A 7 25.21 12.46 -1.49
CA VAL A 7 25.02 12.94 -2.88
C VAL A 7 23.62 13.53 -3.06
N TYR A 8 22.59 12.85 -2.53
CA TYR A 8 21.21 13.37 -2.58
C TYR A 8 21.06 14.70 -1.82
N LYS A 9 21.65 14.81 -0.64
CA LYS A 9 21.63 16.05 0.16
C LYS A 9 22.25 17.22 -0.60
N ARG A 10 23.35 17.01 -1.31
CA ARG A 10 24.02 18.06 -2.10
C ARG A 10 23.20 18.53 -3.29
N GLN A 11 22.43 17.65 -3.94
CA GLN A 11 21.58 18.02 -5.08
C GLN A 11 20.36 18.88 -4.69
N VAL A 12 19.98 18.88 -3.42
CA VAL A 12 18.80 19.59 -2.92
C VAL A 12 19.17 20.94 -2.28
N ILE A 13 20.46 21.18 -2.02
CA ILE A 13 20.93 22.44 -1.44
C ILE A 13 20.67 23.59 -2.44
N GLY A 14 19.94 24.60 -1.99
CA GLY A 14 19.59 25.78 -2.80
C GLY A 14 18.38 25.60 -3.70
N THR A 15 17.75 24.43 -3.73
CA THR A 15 16.53 24.22 -4.53
C THR A 15 15.30 24.54 -3.69
N SER A 16 14.56 25.58 -4.04
CA SER A 16 13.30 25.89 -3.38
C SER A 16 12.22 24.86 -3.78
N VAL A 17 11.58 24.25 -2.79
CA VAL A 17 10.44 23.32 -3.01
C VAL A 17 9.29 24.03 -3.72
N PHE A 18 9.15 25.35 -3.53
CA PHE A 18 8.08 26.15 -4.11
C PHE A 18 8.31 26.53 -5.59
N THR A 19 9.53 26.38 -6.10
CA THR A 19 9.83 26.64 -7.52
C THR A 19 9.49 25.46 -8.43
N ASN A 20 9.40 24.24 -7.89
CA ASN A 20 9.00 23.06 -8.66
C ASN A 20 7.47 22.91 -8.61
N PRO A 21 6.75 23.03 -9.75
CA PRO A 21 5.27 22.96 -9.76
C PRO A 21 4.71 21.70 -9.13
N LYS A 22 5.33 20.53 -9.38
CA LYS A 22 4.89 19.24 -8.83
C LYS A 22 5.03 19.14 -7.30
N ARG A 23 6.06 19.80 -6.74
CA ARG A 23 6.34 19.77 -5.30
C ARG A 23 5.64 20.89 -4.53
N ARG A 24 5.28 21.97 -5.27
CA ARG A 24 4.67 23.17 -4.69
C ARG A 24 3.29 22.88 -4.09
N ALA A 25 2.46 22.10 -4.77
CA ALA A 25 1.11 21.79 -4.30
C ALA A 25 1.13 21.10 -2.93
N ASP A 26 1.95 20.07 -2.78
CA ASP A 26 2.10 19.32 -1.53
C ASP A 26 2.74 20.18 -0.42
N ALA A 27 3.70 21.03 -0.78
CA ALA A 27 4.31 21.96 0.17
C ALA A 27 3.28 22.98 0.70
N LEU A 28 2.46 23.56 -0.18
CA LEU A 28 1.38 24.46 0.22
C LEU A 28 0.30 23.73 1.04
N LEU A 29 -0.05 22.52 0.67
CA LEU A 29 -0.98 21.69 1.45
C LEU A 29 -0.46 21.49 2.87
N ALA A 30 0.83 21.15 3.04
CA ALA A 30 1.43 20.98 4.35
C ALA A 30 1.39 22.27 5.20
N VAL A 31 1.76 23.41 4.60
CA VAL A 31 1.70 24.71 5.29
C VAL A 31 0.27 25.06 5.71
N ASN A 32 -0.70 24.89 4.80
CA ASN A 32 -2.09 25.28 5.05
C ASN A 32 -2.78 24.34 6.06
N SER A 33 -2.51 23.04 6.00
CA SER A 33 -3.06 22.05 6.94
C SER A 33 -2.33 22.03 8.27
N ARG A 34 -1.14 22.66 8.35
CA ARG A 34 -0.22 22.59 9.49
C ARG A 34 0.11 21.15 9.90
N GLY A 35 0.09 20.23 8.97
CA GLY A 35 0.24 18.79 9.17
C GLY A 35 1.24 18.15 8.23
N ILE A 36 1.52 16.89 8.52
CA ILE A 36 2.40 16.08 7.66
C ILE A 36 1.71 15.79 6.34
N VAL A 37 2.42 16.03 5.24
CA VAL A 37 2.01 15.66 3.89
C VAL A 37 3.03 14.70 3.30
N LEU A 38 2.53 13.62 2.71
CA LEU A 38 3.32 12.67 1.93
C LEU A 38 3.26 13.05 0.46
N SER A 39 4.41 13.06 -0.18
CA SER A 39 4.55 13.27 -1.63
C SER A 39 5.17 12.03 -2.27
N GLY A 40 4.69 11.65 -3.43
CA GLY A 40 5.13 10.46 -4.14
C GLY A 40 4.04 9.38 -4.20
N PRO A 41 4.37 8.11 -4.50
CA PRO A 41 5.75 7.61 -4.59
C PRO A 41 6.50 8.08 -5.84
N TYR A 42 7.79 8.34 -5.67
CA TYR A 42 8.72 8.73 -6.74
C TYR A 42 9.72 7.60 -7.00
N SER A 43 10.10 7.40 -8.26
CA SER A 43 11.24 6.53 -8.59
C SER A 43 12.53 7.12 -8.05
N LEU A 44 13.27 6.33 -7.29
CA LEU A 44 14.58 6.71 -6.75
C LEU A 44 15.69 6.41 -7.76
N PHE A 45 16.75 7.20 -7.76
CA PHE A 45 17.90 6.99 -8.66
C PHE A 45 18.59 5.64 -8.46
N GLN A 46 18.59 5.14 -7.23
CA GLN A 46 19.14 3.82 -6.87
C GLN A 46 18.18 2.66 -7.14
N GLY A 47 17.04 2.92 -7.76
CA GLY A 47 15.95 1.97 -7.93
C GLY A 47 14.99 1.94 -6.74
N GLY A 48 13.78 1.39 -6.94
CA GLY A 48 12.73 1.38 -5.94
C GLY A 48 11.88 2.66 -5.94
N LEU A 49 10.99 2.74 -4.97
CA LEU A 49 10.06 3.85 -4.77
C LEU A 49 10.38 4.58 -3.47
N GLY A 50 10.33 5.89 -3.50
CA GLY A 50 10.51 6.73 -2.32
C GLY A 50 9.34 7.65 -2.05
N LEU A 51 9.06 7.87 -0.78
CA LEU A 51 8.13 8.89 -0.32
C LEU A 51 8.89 10.04 0.35
N VAL A 52 8.35 11.22 0.21
CA VAL A 52 8.87 12.41 0.90
C VAL A 52 7.80 12.91 1.85
N ALA A 53 8.02 12.72 3.15
CA ALA A 53 7.18 13.29 4.19
C ALA A 53 7.68 14.70 4.52
N ARG A 54 6.78 15.66 4.55
CA ARG A 54 7.07 17.05 4.92
C ARG A 54 6.19 17.46 6.09
N ASN A 55 6.82 17.94 7.16
CA ASN A 55 6.14 18.54 8.30
C ASN A 55 6.50 20.02 8.36
N PRO A 56 5.55 20.96 8.26
CA PRO A 56 5.85 22.38 8.32
C PRO A 56 6.26 22.79 9.73
N ILE A 57 7.25 23.66 9.82
CA ILE A 57 7.75 24.23 11.06
C ILE A 57 7.36 25.71 11.09
N PHE A 58 6.75 26.14 12.17
CA PHE A 58 6.40 27.52 12.45
C PHE A 58 7.19 27.98 13.66
N LEU A 59 7.71 29.20 13.61
CA LEU A 59 8.38 29.84 14.72
C LEU A 59 7.57 31.05 15.17
N THR A 60 7.48 31.23 16.49
CA THR A 60 6.84 32.40 17.09
C THR A 60 7.84 33.56 17.09
N GLU A 61 7.51 34.65 16.43
CA GLU A 61 8.30 35.88 16.45
C GLU A 61 8.10 36.66 17.75
N ALA A 62 8.89 37.71 17.97
CA ALA A 62 8.86 38.51 19.19
C ALA A 62 7.51 39.24 19.42
N ASP A 63 6.73 39.42 18.37
CA ASP A 63 5.38 39.99 18.40
C ASP A 63 4.28 38.97 18.75
N GLY A 64 4.66 37.69 19.01
CA GLY A 64 3.75 36.59 19.31
C GLY A 64 3.10 35.95 18.07
N GLN A 65 3.42 36.41 16.86
CA GLN A 65 2.88 35.81 15.65
C GLN A 65 3.71 34.59 15.21
N GLU A 66 3.02 33.57 14.72
CA GLU A 66 3.66 32.40 14.15
C GLU A 66 3.93 32.60 12.67
N LYS A 67 5.19 32.39 12.26
CA LYS A 67 5.63 32.47 10.88
C LYS A 67 6.18 31.15 10.39
N PHE A 68 5.79 30.77 9.18
CA PHE A 68 6.35 29.60 8.54
C PHE A 68 7.87 29.78 8.34
N TRP A 69 8.65 28.86 8.93
CA TRP A 69 10.09 28.88 8.88
C TRP A 69 10.66 27.92 7.84
N GLY A 70 10.05 26.71 7.72
CA GLY A 70 10.56 25.69 6.81
C GLY A 70 9.88 24.35 7.00
N PHE A 71 10.50 23.31 6.48
CA PHE A 71 10.01 21.93 6.62
C PHE A 71 11.03 21.04 7.31
N ALA A 72 10.57 20.18 8.22
CA ALA A 72 11.25 18.93 8.52
C ALA A 72 10.90 17.94 7.40
N VAL A 73 11.91 17.39 6.74
CA VAL A 73 11.73 16.49 5.59
C VAL A 73 12.31 15.13 5.92
N LEU A 74 11.50 14.09 5.74
CA LEU A 74 11.92 12.69 5.84
C LEU A 74 11.72 12.02 4.48
N ILE A 75 12.77 11.36 4.00
CA ILE A 75 12.70 10.54 2.78
C ILE A 75 12.63 9.09 3.21
N LEU A 76 11.55 8.43 2.81
CA LEU A 76 11.27 7.03 3.09
C LEU A 76 11.58 6.23 1.82
N ASP A 77 12.54 5.33 1.89
CA ASP A 77 12.71 4.27 0.91
C ASP A 77 11.66 3.20 1.21
N LEU A 78 10.69 3.01 0.31
CA LEU A 78 9.54 2.14 0.56
C LEU A 78 9.93 0.68 0.79
N PRO A 79 10.85 0.05 0.04
CA PRO A 79 11.30 -1.29 0.32
C PRO A 79 11.88 -1.44 1.74
N GLU A 80 12.69 -0.48 2.17
CA GLU A 80 13.30 -0.50 3.50
C GLU A 80 12.29 -0.18 4.61
N ALA A 81 11.45 0.82 4.40
CA ALA A 81 10.41 1.24 5.35
C ALA A 81 9.35 0.16 5.59
N LEU A 82 9.14 -0.73 4.61
CA LEU A 82 8.18 -1.83 4.72
C LEU A 82 8.77 -3.11 5.35
N LYS A 83 10.08 -3.21 5.54
CA LYS A 83 10.71 -4.39 6.17
C LYS A 83 10.14 -4.74 7.55
N PRO A 84 9.88 -3.76 8.45
CA PRO A 84 9.25 -4.05 9.75
C PRO A 84 7.79 -4.49 9.65
N VAL A 85 7.12 -4.18 8.54
CA VAL A 85 5.73 -4.57 8.30
C VAL A 85 5.73 -5.99 7.76
N PHE A 86 5.58 -6.97 8.57
CA PHE A 86 5.65 -8.42 8.32
C PHE A 86 4.89 -8.93 7.08
N LEU A 87 5.00 -8.24 5.95
CA LEU A 87 4.36 -8.64 4.68
C LEU A 87 4.83 -10.02 4.20
N ASN A 88 6.06 -10.40 4.53
CA ASN A 88 6.58 -11.73 4.22
C ASN A 88 5.86 -12.83 5.01
N ALA A 89 5.32 -12.54 6.19
CA ALA A 89 4.54 -13.51 6.97
C ALA A 89 3.26 -13.90 6.23
N LEU A 90 2.63 -12.98 5.51
CA LEU A 90 1.46 -13.29 4.68
C LEU A 90 1.76 -14.38 3.65
N ARG A 91 2.96 -14.32 3.03
CA ARG A 91 3.39 -15.34 2.09
C ARG A 91 3.66 -16.69 2.76
N GLN A 92 4.24 -16.69 3.95
CA GLN A 92 4.49 -17.91 4.72
C GLN A 92 3.17 -18.60 5.10
N GLU A 93 2.12 -17.83 5.29
CA GLU A 93 0.76 -18.33 5.56
C GLU A 93 -0.03 -18.67 4.28
N GLY A 94 0.59 -18.58 3.10
CA GLY A 94 -0.01 -18.96 1.82
C GLY A 94 -0.89 -17.88 1.20
N TYR A 95 -0.68 -16.60 1.56
CA TYR A 95 -1.39 -15.48 0.95
C TYR A 95 -0.53 -14.74 -0.08
N ALA A 96 -1.12 -14.46 -1.22
CA ALA A 96 -0.63 -13.43 -2.13
C ALA A 96 -1.11 -12.06 -1.65
N TYR A 97 -0.25 -11.04 -1.78
CA TYR A 97 -0.61 -9.66 -1.43
C TYR A 97 -0.13 -8.67 -2.47
N ARG A 98 -0.82 -7.54 -2.55
CA ARG A 98 -0.43 -6.37 -3.31
C ARG A 98 -0.79 -5.12 -2.52
N LEU A 99 0.21 -4.34 -2.14
CA LEU A 99 0.05 -3.00 -1.58
C LEU A 99 0.19 -1.99 -2.71
N HIS A 100 -0.82 -1.19 -2.94
CA HIS A 100 -0.86 -0.24 -4.05
C HIS A 100 -1.56 1.05 -3.67
N CYS A 101 -1.34 2.09 -4.46
CA CYS A 101 -2.01 3.37 -4.33
C CYS A 101 -2.27 3.98 -5.70
N ARG A 102 -3.09 5.02 -5.74
CA ARG A 102 -3.24 5.83 -6.95
C ARG A 102 -2.10 6.83 -7.06
N GLY A 103 -1.44 6.83 -8.21
CA GLY A 103 -0.45 7.83 -8.57
C GLY A 103 -1.09 9.18 -8.93
N GLU A 104 -0.25 10.19 -9.14
CA GLU A 104 -0.67 11.56 -9.48
C GLU A 104 -1.54 11.63 -10.76
N HIS A 105 -1.34 10.72 -11.70
CA HIS A 105 -2.06 10.68 -12.97
C HIS A 105 -3.24 9.71 -12.96
N GLY A 106 -3.60 9.20 -11.77
CA GLY A 106 -4.68 8.23 -11.60
C GLY A 106 -4.30 6.78 -11.94
N ASP A 107 -3.04 6.55 -12.30
CA ASP A 107 -2.45 5.23 -12.51
C ASP A 107 -2.35 4.45 -11.19
N ASP A 108 -2.40 3.13 -11.31
CA ASP A 108 -2.31 2.23 -10.17
C ASP A 108 -0.84 1.85 -9.92
N LEU A 109 -0.25 2.42 -8.88
CA LEU A 109 1.15 2.22 -8.50
C LEU A 109 1.27 1.12 -7.46
N THR A 110 1.97 0.05 -7.80
CA THR A 110 2.29 -1.02 -6.86
C THR A 110 3.49 -0.61 -6.00
N ILE A 111 3.28 -0.56 -4.70
CA ILE A 111 4.29 -0.24 -3.68
C ILE A 111 5.07 -1.51 -3.30
N ALA A 112 4.35 -2.59 -3.03
CA ALA A 112 4.92 -3.89 -2.71
C ALA A 112 3.95 -5.00 -3.13
N GLN A 113 4.50 -6.16 -3.48
CA GLN A 113 3.70 -7.35 -3.80
C GLN A 113 4.46 -8.61 -3.44
N GLY A 114 3.73 -9.68 -3.17
CA GLY A 114 4.28 -11.00 -2.90
C GLY A 114 3.30 -12.09 -3.24
N GLY A 115 3.81 -13.22 -3.75
CA GLY A 115 2.98 -14.31 -4.25
C GLY A 115 2.35 -14.04 -5.62
N VAL A 116 1.60 -15.00 -6.10
CA VAL A 116 0.84 -14.89 -7.35
C VAL A 116 -0.62 -14.70 -6.99
N MET A 117 -1.17 -13.54 -7.35
CA MET A 117 -2.59 -13.26 -7.12
C MET A 117 -3.42 -14.22 -7.95
N PRO A 118 -4.27 -15.06 -7.34
CA PRO A 118 -5.08 -16.01 -8.06
C PRO A 118 -6.19 -15.30 -8.86
N PRO A 119 -6.77 -15.96 -9.87
CA PRO A 119 -7.98 -15.45 -10.52
C PRO A 119 -9.12 -15.38 -9.50
N GLY A 120 -9.82 -14.27 -9.48
CA GLY A 120 -10.90 -13.99 -8.55
C GLY A 120 -10.76 -12.61 -7.92
N ARG A 121 -11.67 -12.27 -7.00
CA ARG A 121 -11.61 -10.98 -6.31
C ARG A 121 -10.77 -11.11 -5.03
N PRO A 122 -9.68 -10.33 -4.90
CA PRO A 122 -9.00 -10.22 -3.61
C PRO A 122 -9.89 -9.51 -2.59
N VAL A 123 -9.55 -9.65 -1.32
CA VAL A 123 -10.08 -8.78 -0.27
C VAL A 123 -9.21 -7.54 -0.20
N ASP A 124 -9.84 -6.38 -0.35
CA ASP A 124 -9.16 -5.09 -0.32
C ASP A 124 -9.37 -4.42 1.04
N TYR A 125 -8.28 -3.97 1.63
CA TYR A 125 -8.25 -3.21 2.87
C TYR A 125 -7.64 -1.83 2.64
N GLY A 126 -8.42 -0.78 2.91
CA GLY A 126 -7.97 0.61 2.79
C GLY A 126 -7.12 1.03 3.98
N ILE A 127 -5.92 1.53 3.72
CA ILE A 127 -4.98 2.07 4.72
C ILE A 127 -4.93 3.58 4.54
N GLN A 128 -5.35 4.31 5.57
CA GLN A 128 -5.25 5.77 5.56
C GLN A 128 -3.82 6.19 5.91
N VAL A 129 -3.20 6.94 5.02
CA VAL A 129 -1.93 7.61 5.24
C VAL A 129 -2.15 9.12 5.12
N PRO A 130 -1.26 9.98 5.61
CA PRO A 130 -1.44 11.41 5.46
C PRO A 130 -1.68 11.80 3.99
N ASN A 131 -2.78 12.51 3.72
CA ASN A 131 -3.23 13.00 2.40
C ASN A 131 -3.42 11.97 1.27
N HIS A 132 -3.27 10.67 1.53
CA HIS A 132 -3.46 9.58 0.55
C HIS A 132 -4.22 8.40 1.16
N ALA A 133 -4.71 7.53 0.29
CA ALA A 133 -5.23 6.22 0.66
C ALA A 133 -4.45 5.14 -0.09
N TRP A 134 -3.98 4.14 0.65
CA TRP A 134 -3.37 2.94 0.09
C TRP A 134 -4.35 1.78 0.20
N THR A 135 -4.18 0.81 -0.67
CA THR A 135 -4.99 -0.40 -0.65
C THR A 135 -4.08 -1.61 -0.52
N LEU A 136 -4.37 -2.45 0.45
CA LEU A 136 -3.77 -3.78 0.59
C LEU A 136 -4.77 -4.80 0.08
N SER A 137 -4.45 -5.41 -1.06
CA SER A 137 -5.22 -6.51 -1.65
C SER A 137 -4.63 -7.84 -1.21
N LEU A 138 -5.45 -8.76 -0.73
CA LEU A 138 -5.07 -10.07 -0.22
C LEU A 138 -5.92 -11.16 -0.83
N ALA A 139 -5.28 -12.27 -1.20
CA ALA A 139 -5.97 -13.50 -1.59
C ALA A 139 -5.14 -14.73 -1.20
N PRO A 140 -5.75 -15.89 -0.82
CA PRO A 140 -5.03 -17.14 -0.68
C PRO A 140 -4.42 -17.53 -2.03
N GLU A 141 -3.14 -17.94 -2.08
CA GLU A 141 -2.49 -18.37 -3.34
C GLU A 141 -3.21 -19.53 -4.04
N GLY A 142 -3.88 -20.41 -3.28
CA GLY A 142 -4.72 -21.48 -3.81
C GLY A 142 -6.14 -21.06 -4.23
N GLY A 143 -6.47 -19.76 -4.12
CA GLY A 143 -7.83 -19.25 -4.31
C GLY A 143 -8.73 -19.44 -3.08
N TRP A 144 -9.88 -18.78 -3.08
CA TRP A 144 -10.86 -18.80 -1.97
C TRP A 144 -11.58 -20.16 -1.84
N ILE A 145 -11.67 -20.89 -2.93
CA ILE A 145 -12.24 -22.22 -2.97
C ILE A 145 -11.05 -23.18 -3.13
N GLY A 146 -10.76 -23.93 -2.11
CA GLY A 146 -9.73 -24.97 -2.16
C GLY A 146 -10.05 -25.95 -3.29
N THR A 147 -9.47 -25.71 -4.47
CA THR A 147 -9.73 -26.53 -5.68
C THR A 147 -9.43 -28.00 -5.46
N LYS A 148 -8.61 -28.34 -4.47
CA LYS A 148 -8.29 -29.72 -4.11
C LYS A 148 -9.43 -30.43 -3.34
N GLU A 149 -10.24 -29.70 -2.62
CA GLU A 149 -11.33 -30.26 -1.80
C GLU A 149 -12.69 -30.19 -2.52
N LEU A 150 -12.81 -29.33 -3.52
CA LEU A 150 -14.05 -29.15 -4.28
C LEU A 150 -14.59 -30.46 -4.90
N PRO A 151 -13.77 -31.30 -5.58
CA PRO A 151 -14.25 -32.56 -6.13
C PRO A 151 -14.70 -33.56 -5.05
N LEU A 152 -14.06 -33.54 -3.89
CA LEU A 152 -14.45 -34.40 -2.77
C LEU A 152 -15.84 -34.01 -2.22
N HIS A 153 -16.07 -32.73 -2.01
CA HIS A 153 -17.36 -32.22 -1.51
C HIS A 153 -18.49 -32.41 -2.52
N LEU A 154 -18.23 -32.18 -3.81
CA LEU A 154 -19.19 -32.46 -4.86
C LEU A 154 -19.51 -33.92 -4.97
N GLY A 155 -18.49 -34.82 -4.94
CA GLY A 155 -18.67 -36.27 -4.96
C GLY A 155 -19.50 -36.75 -3.78
N LEU A 156 -19.21 -36.25 -2.58
CA LEU A 156 -19.97 -36.61 -1.39
C LEU A 156 -21.43 -36.11 -1.49
N GLY A 157 -21.66 -34.94 -2.00
CA GLY A 157 -22.99 -34.36 -2.25
C GLY A 157 -23.81 -35.20 -3.23
N PHE A 158 -23.21 -35.67 -4.31
CA PHE A 158 -23.86 -36.58 -5.27
C PHE A 158 -24.21 -37.94 -4.65
N VAL A 159 -23.33 -38.55 -3.87
CA VAL A 159 -23.57 -39.83 -3.18
C VAL A 159 -24.72 -39.70 -2.19
N ILE A 160 -24.74 -38.65 -1.39
CA ILE A 160 -25.82 -38.39 -0.42
C ILE A 160 -27.16 -38.19 -1.13
N SER A 161 -27.16 -37.37 -2.19
CA SER A 161 -28.37 -37.11 -2.99
C SER A 161 -28.91 -38.39 -3.64
N GLY A 162 -28.03 -39.22 -4.17
CA GLY A 162 -28.40 -40.54 -4.74
C GLY A 162 -29.00 -41.49 -3.71
N LEU A 163 -28.39 -41.60 -2.53
CA LEU A 163 -28.92 -42.41 -1.41
C LEU A 163 -30.29 -41.92 -0.96
N CYS A 164 -30.47 -40.60 -0.83
CA CYS A 164 -31.79 -40.04 -0.47
C CYS A 164 -32.88 -40.37 -1.52
N ALA A 165 -32.53 -40.29 -2.81
CA ALA A 165 -33.45 -40.60 -3.90
C ALA A 165 -33.88 -42.11 -3.88
N VAL A 166 -32.93 -43.03 -3.64
CA VAL A 166 -33.20 -44.47 -3.53
C VAL A 166 -34.12 -44.77 -2.35
N VAL A 167 -33.83 -44.18 -1.17
CA VAL A 167 -34.66 -44.35 0.04
C VAL A 167 -36.10 -43.80 -0.19
N ALA A 168 -36.19 -42.63 -0.85
CA ALA A 168 -37.48 -42.03 -1.16
C ALA A 168 -38.31 -42.88 -2.17
N HIS A 169 -37.64 -43.54 -3.10
CA HIS A 169 -38.27 -44.45 -4.07
C HIS A 169 -38.79 -45.73 -3.39
N GLN A 170 -38.00 -46.35 -2.50
CA GLN A 170 -38.39 -47.54 -1.75
C GLN A 170 -39.57 -47.33 -0.79
N ARG A 171 -39.79 -46.11 -0.33
CA ARG A 171 -40.96 -45.79 0.54
C ARG A 171 -42.25 -45.52 -0.23
N ARG A 172 -42.20 -45.44 -1.54
CA ARG A 172 -43.39 -45.22 -2.41
C ARG A 172 -43.89 -46.47 -3.13
N GLY A 173 -43.18 -47.59 -3.06
CA GLY A 173 -43.59 -48.91 -3.51
C GLY A 173 -44.04 -49.80 -2.32
#